data_3a0b4f52d849e4051a315f7f86273e49
#
_entry.id   3a0b4f52d849e4051a315f7f86273e49
#
_cell.length_a   1.000
_cell.length_b   1.000
_cell.length_c   1.000
_cell.angle_alpha   90.00
_cell.angle_beta   90.00
_cell.angle_gamma   90.00
#
_symmetry.space_group_name_H-M   'P 1'
#
loop_
_entity.id
_entity.type
_entity.pdbx_description
1 polymer ?
#
loop_
_entity_poly.entity_id
_entity_poly.type
_entity_poly.pdbx_seq_one_letter_code
_entity_poly.pdbx_strand_id
1 'polypeptide(L)'
;MNKMMNALILENFGDHEFKRVELPIPHPEAGQVLVRIHASGVNPIDYKIRLGEAPYAMPELPAVLGTAMAGVVTAVGEGVTHFNVGDEVYGLIGGVRGLQGSLAEYVVADADLIALKPRNISMREVAVLPLTFLTAWEGLVDHAKVQPGQTVLVQGGAGGVGYMVVQLAKALDANVWATGRTADQSLISELGATPLDYTTASSDDIIAASPEGQGFNIVYDTVGGPVLEASLSMTTHYGHITSCAAFGNHNLASSSLRCATVSGVFVLMPMLTGNRRAHHGDILKIATRLVEEGKLRPLVDPRHFTLDQAIEAHDAVQDRSANIKVVIDVI
;
A
#
# COMPACT_ATOMS: atom_id res chain seq x y z
N MET A 1 30.44 -3.12 -23.84
CA MET A 1 30.34 -2.32 -22.60
C MET A 1 28.93 -2.48 -22.07
N ASN A 2 28.76 -2.86 -20.81
CA ASN A 2 27.46 -2.88 -20.20
C ASN A 2 26.91 -1.45 -20.14
N LYS A 3 25.65 -1.26 -20.52
CA LYS A 3 24.98 0.03 -20.34
C LYS A 3 24.84 0.31 -18.84
N MET A 4 25.04 1.56 -18.44
CA MET A 4 24.92 2.01 -17.05
C MET A 4 23.58 2.70 -16.82
N MET A 5 23.12 2.72 -15.58
CA MET A 5 21.93 3.43 -15.11
C MET A 5 22.27 4.26 -13.88
N ASN A 6 21.57 5.37 -13.68
CA ASN A 6 21.58 6.10 -12.42
C ASN A 6 20.75 5.38 -11.37
N ALA A 7 21.24 5.38 -10.14
CA ALA A 7 20.54 4.86 -8.97
C ALA A 7 20.90 5.67 -7.72
N LEU A 8 20.01 5.63 -6.73
CA LEU A 8 20.27 6.13 -5.39
C LEU A 8 20.48 4.94 -4.45
N ILE A 9 21.59 4.93 -3.73
CA ILE A 9 21.87 3.94 -2.71
C ILE A 9 21.85 4.56 -1.32
N LEU A 10 21.38 3.79 -0.35
CA LEU A 10 21.57 4.04 1.07
C LEU A 10 22.85 3.32 1.50
N GLU A 11 23.82 4.04 2.10
CA GLU A 11 25.07 3.46 2.59
C GLU A 11 24.96 3.01 4.05
N ASN A 12 24.25 3.79 4.89
CA ASN A 12 23.98 3.43 6.28
C ASN A 12 22.54 3.75 6.69
N PHE A 13 21.98 2.94 7.57
CA PHE A 13 20.68 3.25 8.15
C PHE A 13 20.75 4.51 9.00
N GLY A 14 19.74 5.36 8.89
CA GLY A 14 19.70 6.67 9.54
C GLY A 14 20.36 7.81 8.75
N ASP A 15 20.96 7.52 7.60
CA ASP A 15 21.52 8.58 6.75
C ASP A 15 20.42 9.56 6.30
N HIS A 16 20.80 10.85 6.27
CA HIS A 16 19.94 11.95 5.83
C HIS A 16 20.08 12.26 4.32
N GLU A 17 20.78 11.41 3.60
CA GLU A 17 20.97 11.53 2.16
C GLU A 17 21.10 10.16 1.49
N PHE A 18 20.70 10.10 0.23
CA PHE A 18 21.03 8.99 -0.65
C PHE A 18 22.25 9.37 -1.48
N LYS A 19 23.11 8.41 -1.75
CA LYS A 19 24.24 8.60 -2.65
C LYS A 19 23.85 8.23 -4.07
N ARG A 20 24.01 9.17 -5.00
CA ARG A 20 23.85 8.89 -6.42
C ARG A 20 25.04 8.11 -6.96
N VAL A 21 24.76 7.04 -7.68
CA VAL A 21 25.78 6.14 -8.28
C VAL A 21 25.35 5.73 -9.69
N GLU A 22 26.34 5.33 -10.50
CA GLU A 22 26.10 4.62 -11.75
C GLU A 22 26.30 3.11 -11.53
N LEU A 23 25.26 2.33 -11.82
CA LEU A 23 25.27 0.86 -11.73
C LEU A 23 25.11 0.24 -13.12
N PRO A 24 25.65 -0.96 -13.38
CA PRO A 24 25.31 -1.68 -14.60
C PRO A 24 23.80 -1.97 -14.65
N ILE A 25 23.18 -1.76 -15.83
CA ILE A 25 21.79 -2.20 -16.03
C ILE A 25 21.74 -3.72 -15.86
N PRO A 26 20.92 -4.25 -14.93
CA PRO A 26 20.82 -5.69 -14.68
C PRO A 26 20.14 -6.42 -15.85
N HIS A 27 20.31 -7.74 -15.92
CA HIS A 27 19.65 -8.61 -16.87
C HIS A 27 18.59 -9.46 -16.16
N PRO A 28 17.37 -9.60 -16.72
CA PRO A 28 16.35 -10.45 -16.13
C PRO A 28 16.71 -11.93 -16.30
N GLU A 29 16.60 -12.67 -15.21
CA GLU A 29 16.69 -14.13 -15.18
C GLU A 29 15.33 -14.77 -15.50
N ALA A 30 15.26 -16.12 -15.43
CA ALA A 30 14.00 -16.83 -15.62
C ALA A 30 12.93 -16.35 -14.62
N GLY A 31 11.71 -16.09 -15.11
CA GLY A 31 10.58 -15.58 -14.31
C GLY A 31 10.63 -14.08 -14.00
N GLN A 32 11.60 -13.34 -14.57
CA GLN A 32 11.79 -11.92 -14.30
C GLN A 32 11.63 -11.06 -15.55
N VAL A 33 11.38 -9.77 -15.35
CA VAL A 33 11.38 -8.75 -16.40
C VAL A 33 12.29 -7.59 -16.01
N LEU A 34 12.92 -6.96 -16.99
CA LEU A 34 13.62 -5.69 -16.81
C LEU A 34 12.65 -4.54 -17.08
N VAL A 35 12.44 -3.69 -16.10
CA VAL A 35 11.56 -2.52 -16.20
C VAL A 35 12.37 -1.25 -16.16
N ARG A 36 12.15 -0.34 -17.10
CA ARG A 36 12.57 1.06 -17.03
C ARG A 36 11.56 1.83 -16.19
N ILE A 37 12.00 2.32 -15.04
CA ILE A 37 11.12 2.94 -14.05
C ILE A 37 10.82 4.39 -14.45
N HIS A 38 9.54 4.74 -14.46
CA HIS A 38 9.07 6.12 -14.66
C HIS A 38 8.73 6.79 -13.33
N ALA A 39 8.11 6.07 -12.42
CA ALA A 39 7.66 6.60 -11.15
C ALA A 39 7.85 5.59 -10.01
N SER A 40 8.24 6.08 -8.85
CA SER A 40 8.36 5.34 -7.59
C SER A 40 7.36 5.90 -6.57
N GLY A 41 6.42 5.08 -6.11
CA GLY A 41 5.46 5.46 -5.07
C GLY A 41 6.09 5.37 -3.69
N VAL A 42 6.02 6.46 -2.90
CA VAL A 42 6.59 6.49 -1.55
C VAL A 42 5.59 5.98 -0.52
N ASN A 43 6.04 5.06 0.29
CA ASN A 43 5.27 4.42 1.35
C ASN A 43 5.92 4.62 2.72
N PRO A 44 5.17 4.58 3.84
CA PRO A 44 5.75 4.70 5.18
C PRO A 44 6.87 3.69 5.46
N ILE A 45 6.81 2.50 4.85
CA ILE A 45 7.86 1.50 5.01
C ILE A 45 9.21 1.95 4.42
N ASP A 46 9.21 2.74 3.34
CA ASP A 46 10.43 3.17 2.66
C ASP A 46 11.28 4.07 3.56
N TYR A 47 10.68 5.09 4.21
CA TYR A 47 11.41 5.92 5.16
C TYR A 47 11.77 5.17 6.45
N LYS A 48 10.92 4.22 6.92
CA LYS A 48 11.25 3.39 8.09
C LYS A 48 12.44 2.48 7.84
N ILE A 49 12.58 1.92 6.64
CA ILE A 49 13.76 1.17 6.24
C ILE A 49 14.98 2.10 6.23
N ARG A 50 14.89 3.28 5.59
CA ARG A 50 15.97 4.28 5.59
C ARG A 50 16.46 4.61 7.00
N LEU A 51 15.54 4.79 7.95
CA LEU A 51 15.85 5.12 9.33
C LEU A 51 16.31 3.92 10.19
N GLY A 52 16.24 2.69 9.67
CA GLY A 52 16.56 1.50 10.46
C GLY A 52 15.44 1.05 11.41
N GLU A 53 14.23 1.55 11.23
CA GLU A 53 13.06 1.30 12.09
C GLU A 53 12.22 0.08 11.67
N ALA A 54 12.62 -0.61 10.59
CA ALA A 54 11.90 -1.77 10.06
C ALA A 54 12.76 -3.04 10.04
N PRO A 55 13.20 -3.59 11.19
CA PRO A 55 14.15 -4.69 11.26
C PRO A 55 13.70 -5.96 10.53
N TYR A 56 12.38 -6.13 10.34
CA TYR A 56 11.78 -7.24 9.62
C TYR A 56 11.92 -7.16 8.09
N ALA A 57 12.29 -5.99 7.54
CA ALA A 57 12.33 -5.74 6.10
C ALA A 57 13.68 -5.17 5.59
N MET A 58 14.64 -4.92 6.48
CA MET A 58 15.89 -4.23 6.13
C MET A 58 16.70 -4.99 5.07
N PRO A 59 17.17 -4.31 4.01
CA PRO A 59 18.12 -4.85 3.05
C PRO A 59 19.54 -4.91 3.63
N GLU A 60 20.42 -5.67 2.97
CA GLU A 60 21.86 -5.54 3.18
C GLU A 60 22.36 -4.27 2.49
N LEU A 61 23.14 -3.45 3.21
CA LEU A 61 23.66 -2.19 2.70
C LEU A 61 25.04 -2.39 2.01
N PRO A 62 25.37 -1.59 0.97
CA PRO A 62 24.55 -0.53 0.38
C PRO A 62 23.40 -1.07 -0.48
N ALA A 63 22.25 -0.39 -0.45
CA ALA A 63 21.05 -0.85 -1.14
C ALA A 63 20.28 0.26 -1.86
N VAL A 64 19.65 -0.08 -2.99
CA VAL A 64 18.64 0.76 -3.64
C VAL A 64 17.30 0.53 -2.96
N LEU A 65 16.70 1.56 -2.37
CA LEU A 65 15.41 1.51 -1.68
C LEU A 65 14.23 1.79 -2.64
N GLY A 66 13.02 1.83 -2.06
CA GLY A 66 11.76 2.07 -2.77
C GLY A 66 11.02 0.77 -3.07
N THR A 67 9.80 0.64 -2.54
CA THR A 67 9.06 -0.64 -2.60
C THR A 67 8.12 -0.75 -3.80
N ALA A 68 7.57 0.37 -4.27
CA ALA A 68 6.56 0.40 -5.34
C ALA A 68 7.08 1.13 -6.59
N MET A 69 6.75 0.60 -7.76
CA MET A 69 7.15 1.22 -9.03
C MET A 69 6.04 1.20 -10.07
N ALA A 70 6.17 2.10 -11.06
CA ALA A 70 5.53 2.02 -12.37
C ALA A 70 6.56 2.30 -13.45
N GLY A 71 6.48 1.58 -14.56
CA GLY A 71 7.45 1.72 -15.64
C GLY A 71 7.10 0.90 -16.87
N VAL A 72 8.06 0.76 -17.78
CA VAL A 72 7.91 0.06 -19.06
C VAL A 72 8.87 -1.14 -19.12
N VAL A 73 8.37 -2.29 -19.51
CA VAL A 73 9.16 -3.50 -19.72
C VAL A 73 10.13 -3.28 -20.90
N THR A 74 11.42 -3.51 -20.69
CA THR A 74 12.47 -3.34 -21.70
C THR A 74 13.17 -4.65 -22.08
N ALA A 75 13.05 -5.67 -21.23
CA ALA A 75 13.49 -7.04 -21.53
C ALA A 75 12.66 -8.03 -20.72
N VAL A 76 12.55 -9.26 -21.23
CA VAL A 76 11.78 -10.34 -20.64
C VAL A 76 12.69 -11.54 -20.46
N GLY A 77 12.72 -12.11 -19.27
CA GLY A 77 13.48 -13.33 -18.95
C GLY A 77 12.78 -14.61 -19.42
N GLU A 78 13.52 -15.71 -19.35
CA GLU A 78 13.01 -17.02 -19.77
C GLU A 78 11.75 -17.41 -18.97
N GLY A 79 10.77 -18.02 -19.65
CA GLY A 79 9.54 -18.54 -19.05
C GLY A 79 8.45 -17.48 -18.78
N VAL A 80 8.72 -16.20 -18.92
CA VAL A 80 7.69 -15.15 -18.80
C VAL A 80 6.94 -15.02 -20.12
N THR A 81 5.65 -15.35 -20.12
CA THR A 81 4.81 -15.37 -21.32
C THR A 81 3.68 -14.33 -21.32
N HIS A 82 3.48 -13.67 -20.19
CA HIS A 82 2.35 -12.76 -19.99
C HIS A 82 2.74 -11.27 -19.99
N PHE A 83 4.02 -10.96 -20.24
CA PHE A 83 4.52 -9.61 -20.49
C PHE A 83 5.36 -9.56 -21.76
N ASN A 84 5.33 -8.41 -22.44
CA ASN A 84 6.11 -8.12 -23.63
C ASN A 84 6.94 -6.85 -23.43
N VAL A 85 8.01 -6.71 -24.20
CA VAL A 85 8.74 -5.44 -24.29
C VAL A 85 7.79 -4.34 -24.79
N GLY A 86 7.76 -3.22 -24.07
CA GLY A 86 6.87 -2.09 -24.32
C GLY A 86 5.63 -2.08 -23.44
N ASP A 87 5.34 -3.13 -22.68
CA ASP A 87 4.20 -3.14 -21.74
C ASP A 87 4.45 -2.16 -20.60
N GLU A 88 3.44 -1.35 -20.29
CA GLU A 88 3.39 -0.50 -19.11
C GLU A 88 2.93 -1.33 -17.90
N VAL A 89 3.75 -1.37 -16.86
CA VAL A 89 3.56 -2.22 -15.68
C VAL A 89 3.72 -1.47 -14.37
N TYR A 90 3.20 -2.05 -13.31
CA TYR A 90 3.35 -1.54 -11.94
C TYR A 90 3.34 -2.68 -10.93
N GLY A 91 3.94 -2.45 -9.76
CA GLY A 91 3.97 -3.47 -8.72
C GLY A 91 4.68 -3.06 -7.43
N LEU A 92 4.58 -3.94 -6.44
CA LEU A 92 5.33 -3.89 -5.20
C LEU A 92 6.51 -4.87 -5.34
N ILE A 93 7.74 -4.33 -5.59
CA ILE A 93 8.79 -5.14 -6.24
C ILE A 93 10.05 -5.40 -5.41
N GLY A 94 10.39 -4.54 -4.45
CA GLY A 94 11.66 -4.68 -3.75
C GLY A 94 11.93 -3.59 -2.73
N GLY A 95 13.21 -3.18 -2.62
CA GLY A 95 13.68 -2.26 -1.56
C GLY A 95 13.77 -2.94 -0.20
N VAL A 96 13.61 -4.26 -0.14
CA VAL A 96 13.62 -5.08 1.07
C VAL A 96 14.50 -6.31 0.87
N ARG A 97 15.21 -6.71 1.92
CA ARG A 97 16.11 -7.87 1.87
C ARG A 97 17.07 -7.79 0.67
N GLY A 98 17.18 -8.84 -0.13
CA GLY A 98 18.02 -8.91 -1.33
C GLY A 98 17.38 -8.41 -2.63
N LEU A 99 16.16 -7.83 -2.56
CA LEU A 99 15.46 -7.33 -3.75
C LEU A 99 15.79 -5.85 -3.98
N GLN A 100 16.26 -5.51 -5.18
CA GLN A 100 16.50 -4.12 -5.56
C GLN A 100 15.20 -3.31 -5.50
N GLY A 101 15.28 -2.07 -5.01
CA GLY A 101 14.16 -1.14 -4.98
C GLY A 101 14.03 -0.27 -6.22
N SER A 102 13.08 0.66 -6.16
CA SER A 102 12.65 1.50 -7.29
C SER A 102 13.36 2.86 -7.41
N LEU A 103 14.29 3.20 -6.51
CA LEU A 103 15.09 4.44 -6.62
C LEU A 103 16.27 4.28 -7.59
N ALA A 104 15.98 3.81 -8.81
CA ALA A 104 16.92 3.61 -9.91
C ALA A 104 16.17 3.69 -11.25
N GLU A 105 16.89 3.97 -12.35
CA GLU A 105 16.29 4.03 -13.70
C GLU A 105 15.77 2.68 -14.19
N TYR A 106 16.35 1.58 -13.72
CA TYR A 106 15.94 0.21 -14.09
C TYR A 106 15.92 -0.71 -12.88
N VAL A 107 15.02 -1.68 -12.93
CA VAL A 107 14.95 -2.76 -11.96
C VAL A 107 14.63 -4.08 -12.65
N VAL A 108 15.20 -5.16 -12.18
CA VAL A 108 14.70 -6.51 -12.47
C VAL A 108 13.62 -6.86 -11.46
N ALA A 109 12.41 -7.03 -11.93
CA ALA A 109 11.25 -7.39 -11.12
C ALA A 109 10.82 -8.83 -11.38
N ASP A 110 10.40 -9.53 -10.33
CA ASP A 110 9.69 -10.80 -10.45
C ASP A 110 8.37 -10.57 -11.18
N ALA A 111 8.13 -11.30 -12.26
CA ALA A 111 6.93 -11.17 -13.08
C ALA A 111 5.63 -11.46 -12.29
N ASP A 112 5.73 -12.24 -11.22
CA ASP A 112 4.62 -12.57 -10.32
C ASP A 112 4.24 -11.43 -9.36
N LEU A 113 5.07 -10.39 -9.22
CA LEU A 113 4.82 -9.24 -8.34
C LEU A 113 4.22 -8.03 -9.06
N ILE A 114 4.04 -8.10 -10.38
CA ILE A 114 3.61 -6.97 -11.20
C ILE A 114 2.36 -7.26 -12.03
N ALA A 115 1.71 -6.21 -12.50
CA ALA A 115 0.57 -6.28 -13.42
C ALA A 115 0.66 -5.19 -14.50
N LEU A 116 -0.12 -5.34 -15.58
CA LEU A 116 -0.28 -4.30 -16.59
C LEU A 116 -0.96 -3.07 -15.96
N LYS A 117 -0.43 -1.90 -16.27
CA LYS A 117 -0.96 -0.62 -15.82
C LYS A 117 -2.36 -0.38 -16.41
N PRO A 118 -3.33 0.17 -15.61
CA PRO A 118 -4.59 0.67 -16.16
C PRO A 118 -4.34 1.72 -17.25
N ARG A 119 -5.10 1.66 -18.34
CA ARG A 119 -4.90 2.54 -19.51
C ARG A 119 -5.30 3.99 -19.28
N ASN A 120 -6.20 4.22 -18.32
CA ASN A 120 -6.86 5.50 -18.06
C ASN A 120 -6.18 6.36 -16.98
N ILE A 121 -5.05 5.94 -16.43
CA ILE A 121 -4.27 6.70 -15.45
C ILE A 121 -2.78 6.75 -15.83
N SER A 122 -2.08 7.74 -15.28
CA SER A 122 -0.65 7.98 -15.52
C SER A 122 0.26 7.02 -14.74
N MET A 123 1.58 7.03 -15.06
CA MET A 123 2.60 6.30 -14.31
C MET A 123 2.67 6.76 -12.85
N ARG A 124 2.52 8.07 -12.60
CA ARG A 124 2.51 8.61 -11.24
C ARG A 124 1.33 8.09 -10.43
N GLU A 125 0.14 8.12 -11.02
CA GLU A 125 -1.08 7.66 -10.35
C GLU A 125 -1.03 6.17 -10.05
N VAL A 126 -0.52 5.35 -10.95
CA VAL A 126 -0.48 3.90 -10.70
C VAL A 126 0.63 3.51 -9.74
N ALA A 127 1.74 4.25 -9.65
CA ALA A 127 2.85 3.94 -8.75
C ALA A 127 2.46 3.95 -7.26
N VAL A 128 1.38 4.63 -6.88
CA VAL A 128 0.91 4.68 -5.48
C VAL A 128 -0.08 3.58 -5.10
N LEU A 129 -0.56 2.80 -6.09
CA LEU A 129 -1.55 1.74 -5.85
C LEU A 129 -0.98 0.47 -5.19
N PRO A 130 0.22 -0.04 -5.55
CA PRO A 130 0.60 -1.40 -5.20
C PRO A 130 0.45 -1.70 -3.70
N LEU A 131 1.17 -0.98 -2.84
CA LEU A 131 1.14 -1.25 -1.41
C LEU A 131 -0.25 -1.02 -0.81
N THR A 132 -0.91 0.06 -1.17
CA THR A 132 -2.19 0.44 -0.55
C THR A 132 -3.32 -0.49 -0.96
N PHE A 133 -3.36 -0.90 -2.23
CA PHE A 133 -4.38 -1.82 -2.71
C PHE A 133 -4.16 -3.25 -2.22
N LEU A 134 -2.91 -3.75 -2.25
CA LEU A 134 -2.57 -5.06 -1.68
C LEU A 134 -2.94 -5.12 -0.20
N THR A 135 -2.65 -4.06 0.57
CA THR A 135 -3.02 -3.98 1.99
C THR A 135 -4.54 -4.00 2.17
N ALA A 136 -5.27 -3.21 1.40
CA ALA A 136 -6.73 -3.18 1.47
C ALA A 136 -7.34 -4.55 1.12
N TRP A 137 -6.83 -5.20 0.08
CA TRP A 137 -7.30 -6.50 -0.38
C TRP A 137 -7.03 -7.61 0.64
N GLU A 138 -5.80 -7.73 1.13
CA GLU A 138 -5.43 -8.76 2.10
C GLU A 138 -6.35 -8.70 3.33
N GLY A 139 -6.60 -7.51 3.87
CA GLY A 139 -7.47 -7.36 5.04
C GLY A 139 -8.95 -7.61 4.75
N LEU A 140 -9.51 -7.00 3.70
CA LEU A 140 -10.96 -7.10 3.42
C LEU A 140 -11.34 -8.43 2.76
N VAL A 141 -10.53 -8.91 1.80
CA VAL A 141 -10.92 -10.05 0.96
C VAL A 141 -10.29 -11.34 1.47
N ASP A 142 -8.97 -11.37 1.65
CA ASP A 142 -8.28 -12.60 2.01
C ASP A 142 -8.57 -12.99 3.46
N HIS A 143 -8.62 -12.02 4.38
CA HIS A 143 -8.84 -12.27 5.81
C HIS A 143 -10.31 -12.16 6.20
N ALA A 144 -10.91 -10.96 6.08
CA ALA A 144 -12.28 -10.71 6.53
C ALA A 144 -13.33 -11.31 5.61
N LYS A 145 -13.00 -11.63 4.35
CA LYS A 145 -13.91 -12.25 3.37
C LYS A 145 -15.21 -11.46 3.22
N VAL A 146 -15.07 -10.15 3.08
CA VAL A 146 -16.21 -9.22 3.00
C VAL A 146 -17.26 -9.68 1.99
N GLN A 147 -18.52 -9.57 2.37
CA GLN A 147 -19.66 -9.93 1.52
C GLN A 147 -20.50 -8.70 1.20
N PRO A 148 -21.19 -8.68 0.03
CA PRO A 148 -22.12 -7.62 -0.30
C PRO A 148 -23.15 -7.38 0.82
N GLY A 149 -23.43 -6.11 1.10
CA GLY A 149 -24.38 -5.69 2.15
C GLY A 149 -23.84 -5.68 3.57
N GLN A 150 -22.67 -6.26 3.84
CA GLN A 150 -22.05 -6.17 5.17
C GLN A 150 -21.66 -4.73 5.52
N THR A 151 -21.65 -4.44 6.80
CA THR A 151 -21.22 -3.13 7.35
C THR A 151 -19.72 -3.16 7.61
N VAL A 152 -18.99 -2.19 7.07
CA VAL A 152 -17.54 -2.03 7.22
C VAL A 152 -17.24 -0.67 7.85
N LEU A 153 -16.58 -0.66 8.99
CA LEU A 153 -15.97 0.53 9.56
C LEU A 153 -14.50 0.60 9.18
N VAL A 154 -14.07 1.72 8.58
CA VAL A 154 -12.67 1.97 8.25
C VAL A 154 -12.10 3.03 9.19
N GLN A 155 -11.17 2.67 10.04
CA GLN A 155 -10.44 3.61 10.87
C GLN A 155 -9.36 4.32 10.04
N GLY A 156 -9.42 5.66 10.01
CA GLY A 156 -8.49 6.48 9.22
C GLY A 156 -8.80 6.48 7.71
N GLY A 157 -10.08 6.62 7.33
CA GLY A 157 -10.56 6.50 5.95
C GLY A 157 -9.99 7.49 4.93
N ALA A 158 -9.42 8.62 5.37
CA ALA A 158 -8.76 9.59 4.49
C ALA A 158 -7.25 9.34 4.33
N GLY A 159 -6.66 8.43 5.10
CA GLY A 159 -5.24 8.04 4.97
C GLY A 159 -4.99 7.16 3.74
N GLY A 160 -3.71 7.00 3.33
CA GLY A 160 -3.35 6.30 2.10
C GLY A 160 -3.93 4.89 1.96
N VAL A 161 -3.90 4.07 3.02
CA VAL A 161 -4.53 2.73 3.03
C VAL A 161 -6.03 2.86 3.21
N GLY A 162 -6.50 3.64 4.19
CA GLY A 162 -7.93 3.80 4.48
C GLY A 162 -8.74 4.30 3.28
N TYR A 163 -8.20 5.27 2.53
CA TYR A 163 -8.76 5.75 1.27
C TYR A 163 -9.00 4.61 0.27
N MET A 164 -8.07 3.66 0.20
CA MET A 164 -8.18 2.50 -0.70
C MET A 164 -9.15 1.46 -0.15
N VAL A 165 -9.14 1.21 1.17
CA VAL A 165 -10.08 0.30 1.84
C VAL A 165 -11.53 0.74 1.64
N VAL A 166 -11.83 2.04 1.79
CA VAL A 166 -13.17 2.60 1.56
C VAL A 166 -13.64 2.31 0.14
N GLN A 167 -12.81 2.61 -0.87
CA GLN A 167 -13.17 2.40 -2.27
C GLN A 167 -13.35 0.91 -2.61
N LEU A 168 -12.43 0.05 -2.13
CA LEU A 168 -12.54 -1.39 -2.35
C LEU A 168 -13.79 -1.97 -1.71
N ALA A 169 -14.10 -1.61 -0.47
CA ALA A 169 -15.31 -2.05 0.21
C ALA A 169 -16.57 -1.62 -0.53
N LYS A 170 -16.60 -0.38 -1.04
CA LYS A 170 -17.70 0.11 -1.90
C LYS A 170 -17.78 -0.66 -3.22
N ALA A 171 -16.65 -0.95 -3.86
CA ALA A 171 -16.61 -1.73 -5.10
C ALA A 171 -17.08 -3.17 -4.93
N LEU A 172 -17.07 -3.68 -3.68
CA LEU A 172 -17.56 -4.99 -3.27
C LEU A 172 -18.98 -4.94 -2.67
N ASP A 173 -19.71 -3.84 -2.92
CA ASP A 173 -21.11 -3.62 -2.47
C ASP A 173 -21.31 -3.68 -0.95
N ALA A 174 -20.28 -3.34 -0.16
CA ALA A 174 -20.42 -3.17 1.29
C ALA A 174 -21.01 -1.80 1.65
N ASN A 175 -21.64 -1.72 2.83
CA ASN A 175 -22.05 -0.48 3.45
C ASN A 175 -20.89 0.05 4.30
N VAL A 176 -20.36 1.23 3.98
CA VAL A 176 -19.09 1.71 4.53
C VAL A 176 -19.27 2.94 5.39
N TRP A 177 -18.69 2.91 6.57
CA TRP A 177 -18.44 4.06 7.45
C TRP A 177 -16.92 4.25 7.56
N ALA A 178 -16.48 5.49 7.69
CA ALA A 178 -15.07 5.75 7.83
C ALA A 178 -14.79 6.92 8.76
N THR A 179 -13.80 6.74 9.65
CA THR A 179 -13.37 7.82 10.54
C THR A 179 -12.34 8.72 9.85
N GLY A 180 -12.43 10.01 10.12
CA GLY A 180 -11.48 11.03 9.66
C GLY A 180 -11.56 12.27 10.56
N ARG A 181 -10.67 13.23 10.35
CA ARG A 181 -10.76 14.55 10.98
C ARG A 181 -11.92 15.34 10.38
N THR A 182 -12.34 16.41 11.02
CA THR A 182 -13.35 17.34 10.48
C THR A 182 -13.05 17.73 9.01
N ALA A 183 -11.79 18.02 8.69
CA ALA A 183 -11.37 18.39 7.33
C ALA A 183 -11.47 17.24 6.31
N ASP A 184 -11.53 16.01 6.75
CA ASP A 184 -11.53 14.82 5.90
C ASP A 184 -12.97 14.34 5.54
N GLN A 185 -14.00 14.89 6.19
CA GLN A 185 -15.37 14.41 6.08
C GLN A 185 -15.94 14.50 4.65
N SER A 186 -15.63 15.59 3.93
CA SER A 186 -16.05 15.76 2.53
C SER A 186 -15.46 14.68 1.64
N LEU A 187 -14.15 14.42 1.77
CA LEU A 187 -13.47 13.39 1.00
C LEU A 187 -14.07 11.99 1.25
N ILE A 188 -14.33 11.66 2.53
CA ILE A 188 -14.92 10.36 2.89
C ILE A 188 -16.32 10.22 2.28
N SER A 189 -17.14 11.30 2.32
CA SER A 189 -18.46 11.30 1.68
C SER A 189 -18.38 11.14 0.17
N GLU A 190 -17.45 11.80 -0.50
CA GLU A 190 -17.20 11.68 -1.94
C GLU A 190 -16.82 10.26 -2.37
N LEU A 191 -16.18 9.49 -1.49
CA LEU A 191 -15.88 8.08 -1.71
C LEU A 191 -17.10 7.16 -1.51
N GLY A 192 -18.25 7.72 -1.12
CA GLY A 192 -19.49 6.97 -0.91
C GLY A 192 -19.58 6.28 0.45
N ALA A 193 -18.74 6.64 1.42
CA ALA A 193 -18.84 6.18 2.80
C ALA A 193 -19.55 7.19 3.69
N THR A 194 -20.19 6.72 4.78
CA THR A 194 -20.70 7.58 5.83
C THR A 194 -19.54 8.10 6.68
N PRO A 195 -19.30 9.41 6.71
CA PRO A 195 -18.18 9.98 7.44
C PRO A 195 -18.45 10.05 8.95
N LEU A 196 -17.43 9.77 9.74
CA LEU A 196 -17.45 9.87 11.20
C LEU A 196 -16.27 10.72 11.68
N ASP A 197 -16.53 11.80 12.38
CA ASP A 197 -15.48 12.68 12.88
C ASP A 197 -14.95 12.18 14.24
N TYR A 198 -13.79 11.52 14.25
CA TYR A 198 -13.17 11.01 15.47
C TYR A 198 -12.66 12.11 16.43
N THR A 199 -12.63 13.38 15.99
CA THR A 199 -12.22 14.50 16.86
C THR A 199 -13.34 14.93 17.81
N THR A 200 -14.57 14.55 17.50
CA THR A 200 -15.79 14.91 18.28
C THR A 200 -16.60 13.69 18.72
N ALA A 201 -16.53 12.57 17.99
CA ALA A 201 -17.28 11.36 18.31
C ALA A 201 -16.49 10.44 19.25
N SER A 202 -17.15 9.94 20.29
CA SER A 202 -16.65 8.87 21.15
C SER A 202 -16.77 7.50 20.47
N SER A 203 -16.17 6.46 21.06
CA SER A 203 -16.36 5.08 20.60
C SER A 203 -17.83 4.64 20.63
N ASP A 204 -18.59 5.08 21.63
CA ASP A 204 -20.03 4.76 21.75
C ASP A 204 -20.84 5.46 20.66
N ASP A 205 -20.50 6.70 20.31
CA ASP A 205 -21.14 7.43 19.20
C ASP A 205 -20.87 6.71 17.87
N ILE A 206 -19.64 6.21 17.65
CA ILE A 206 -19.28 5.45 16.45
C ILE A 206 -20.07 4.13 16.39
N ILE A 207 -20.19 3.41 17.50
CA ILE A 207 -20.99 2.18 17.57
C ILE A 207 -22.47 2.49 17.31
N ALA A 208 -23.02 3.54 17.90
CA ALA A 208 -24.39 3.95 17.71
C ALA A 208 -24.73 4.38 16.26
N ALA A 209 -23.73 4.82 15.50
CA ALA A 209 -23.86 5.15 14.07
C ALA A 209 -23.99 3.93 13.15
N SER A 210 -23.74 2.71 13.65
CA SER A 210 -24.01 1.48 12.89
C SER A 210 -25.53 1.24 12.75
N PRO A 211 -26.01 0.51 11.74
CA PRO A 211 -27.44 0.36 11.45
C PRO A 211 -28.30 -0.10 12.62
N GLU A 212 -27.78 -0.97 13.47
CA GLU A 212 -28.49 -1.52 14.64
C GLU A 212 -27.93 -0.99 15.97
N GLY A 213 -26.97 -0.06 15.93
CA GLY A 213 -26.30 0.45 17.13
C GLY A 213 -25.45 -0.59 17.88
N GLN A 214 -25.08 -1.70 17.23
CA GLN A 214 -24.37 -2.81 17.86
C GLN A 214 -22.95 -3.02 17.30
N GLY A 215 -22.48 -2.11 16.45
CA GLY A 215 -21.17 -2.17 15.78
C GLY A 215 -21.26 -2.67 14.34
N PHE A 216 -20.11 -3.01 13.78
CA PHE A 216 -19.92 -3.31 12.36
C PHE A 216 -19.52 -4.77 12.16
N ASN A 217 -19.93 -5.37 11.03
CA ASN A 217 -19.52 -6.75 10.69
C ASN A 217 -18.01 -6.88 10.54
N ILE A 218 -17.40 -5.84 9.94
CA ILE A 218 -15.94 -5.75 9.75
C ILE A 218 -15.46 -4.39 10.24
N VAL A 219 -14.38 -4.37 11.01
CA VAL A 219 -13.63 -3.16 11.34
C VAL A 219 -12.25 -3.27 10.74
N TYR A 220 -11.93 -2.37 9.80
CA TYR A 220 -10.59 -2.27 9.22
C TYR A 220 -9.81 -1.15 9.91
N ASP A 221 -8.82 -1.50 10.69
CA ASP A 221 -7.95 -0.54 11.35
C ASP A 221 -6.69 -0.26 10.49
N THR A 222 -6.45 1.02 10.19
CA THR A 222 -5.24 1.48 9.50
C THR A 222 -4.34 2.36 10.38
N VAL A 223 -4.68 2.49 11.66
CA VAL A 223 -4.06 3.45 12.60
C VAL A 223 -3.22 2.76 13.65
N GLY A 224 -3.73 1.66 14.24
CA GLY A 224 -3.04 0.91 15.27
C GLY A 224 -3.14 1.52 16.68
N GLY A 225 -2.38 0.96 17.62
CA GLY A 225 -2.31 1.43 18.99
C GLY A 225 -3.68 1.53 19.67
N PRO A 226 -3.99 2.66 20.36
CA PRO A 226 -5.28 2.85 21.05
C PRO A 226 -6.50 2.78 20.13
N VAL A 227 -6.36 3.13 18.83
CA VAL A 227 -7.46 3.04 17.86
C VAL A 227 -7.79 1.59 17.55
N LEU A 228 -6.79 0.72 17.41
CA LEU A 228 -7.03 -0.72 17.27
C LEU A 228 -7.73 -1.29 18.52
N GLU A 229 -7.29 -0.92 19.72
CA GLU A 229 -7.92 -1.39 20.96
C GLU A 229 -9.38 -0.94 21.06
N ALA A 230 -9.69 0.31 20.74
CA ALA A 230 -11.07 0.79 20.67
C ALA A 230 -11.89 0.01 19.62
N SER A 231 -11.29 -0.29 18.47
CA SER A 231 -11.91 -1.02 17.36
C SER A 231 -12.33 -2.44 17.75
N LEU A 232 -11.67 -3.08 18.72
CA LEU A 232 -12.06 -4.41 19.24
C LEU A 232 -13.45 -4.42 19.85
N SER A 233 -13.96 -3.27 20.32
CA SER A 233 -15.31 -3.13 20.86
C SER A 233 -16.35 -2.68 19.84
N MET A 234 -15.92 -2.23 18.66
CA MET A 234 -16.81 -1.67 17.62
C MET A 234 -17.32 -2.73 16.62
N THR A 235 -16.89 -3.98 16.74
CA THR A 235 -17.38 -5.07 15.89
C THR A 235 -18.63 -5.73 16.50
N THR A 236 -19.49 -6.29 15.66
CA THR A 236 -20.62 -7.13 16.09
C THR A 236 -20.13 -8.43 16.72
N HIS A 237 -21.03 -9.17 17.36
CA HIS A 237 -20.73 -10.57 17.74
C HIS A 237 -20.38 -11.40 16.48
N TYR A 238 -19.35 -12.22 16.59
CA TYR A 238 -18.79 -13.02 15.48
C TYR A 238 -18.28 -12.20 14.29
N GLY A 239 -18.06 -10.88 14.49
CA GLY A 239 -17.49 -10.01 13.47
C GLY A 239 -15.98 -10.19 13.29
N HIS A 240 -15.37 -9.37 12.43
CA HIS A 240 -13.96 -9.45 12.10
C HIS A 240 -13.28 -8.09 12.27
N ILE A 241 -12.17 -8.06 12.98
CA ILE A 241 -11.27 -6.91 13.05
C ILE A 241 -10.01 -7.26 12.26
N THR A 242 -9.65 -6.46 11.28
CA THR A 242 -8.38 -6.59 10.55
C THR A 242 -7.56 -5.31 10.70
N SER A 243 -6.24 -5.43 10.88
CA SER A 243 -5.36 -4.27 11.05
C SER A 243 -4.07 -4.42 10.26
N CYS A 244 -3.68 -3.36 9.55
CA CYS A 244 -2.36 -3.23 8.94
C CYS A 244 -1.35 -2.51 9.85
N ALA A 245 -1.75 -2.18 11.08
CA ALA A 245 -0.94 -1.47 12.07
C ALA A 245 -0.96 -2.16 13.46
N ALA A 246 -1.16 -3.47 13.50
CA ALA A 246 -1.28 -4.28 14.73
C ALA A 246 0.08 -4.58 15.40
N PHE A 247 0.97 -3.59 15.43
CA PHE A 247 2.27 -3.71 16.11
C PHE A 247 2.14 -3.31 17.58
N GLY A 248 2.80 -4.04 18.47
CA GLY A 248 2.80 -3.77 19.92
C GLY A 248 2.01 -4.77 20.74
N ASN A 249 1.61 -4.37 21.94
CA ASN A 249 0.85 -5.19 22.88
C ASN A 249 -0.60 -4.69 22.92
N HIS A 250 -1.56 -5.58 22.73
CA HIS A 250 -2.98 -5.25 22.68
C HIS A 250 -3.79 -6.15 23.62
N ASN A 251 -4.75 -5.57 24.33
CA ASN A 251 -5.69 -6.31 25.15
C ASN A 251 -6.88 -6.81 24.29
N LEU A 252 -6.93 -8.10 24.03
CA LEU A 252 -7.95 -8.72 23.21
C LEU A 252 -9.27 -9.08 23.95
N ALA A 253 -9.45 -8.66 25.19
CA ALA A 253 -10.63 -9.03 25.99
C ALA A 253 -11.94 -8.64 25.29
N SER A 254 -12.02 -7.44 24.70
CA SER A 254 -13.23 -6.98 24.00
C SER A 254 -13.59 -7.84 22.78
N SER A 255 -12.60 -8.33 22.03
CA SER A 255 -12.86 -9.23 20.90
C SER A 255 -13.29 -10.61 21.38
N SER A 256 -12.68 -11.11 22.48
CA SER A 256 -13.07 -12.40 23.07
C SER A 256 -14.52 -12.41 23.55
N LEU A 257 -14.99 -11.33 24.21
CA LEU A 257 -16.38 -11.17 24.66
C LEU A 257 -17.40 -11.11 23.48
N ARG A 258 -16.92 -10.84 22.26
CA ARG A 258 -17.72 -10.83 21.03
C ARG A 258 -17.56 -12.07 20.18
N CYS A 259 -16.71 -13.03 20.57
CA CYS A 259 -16.32 -14.15 19.72
C CYS A 259 -15.80 -13.67 18.35
N ALA A 260 -15.14 -12.52 18.30
CA ALA A 260 -14.69 -11.88 17.06
C ALA A 260 -13.34 -12.46 16.61
N THR A 261 -13.13 -12.45 15.30
CA THR A 261 -11.83 -12.78 14.69
C THR A 261 -10.96 -11.52 14.65
N VAL A 262 -9.68 -11.65 14.95
CA VAL A 262 -8.67 -10.58 14.77
C VAL A 262 -7.58 -11.07 13.83
N SER A 263 -7.27 -10.29 12.80
CA SER A 263 -6.21 -10.59 11.83
C SER A 263 -5.27 -9.41 11.61
N GLY A 264 -3.99 -9.73 11.38
CA GLY A 264 -2.97 -8.78 10.97
C GLY A 264 -2.71 -8.85 9.47
N VAL A 265 -2.43 -7.70 8.84
CA VAL A 265 -2.07 -7.57 7.42
C VAL A 265 -0.59 -7.22 7.29
N PHE A 266 0.13 -7.95 6.43
CA PHE A 266 1.55 -7.70 6.20
C PHE A 266 1.98 -8.01 4.75
N VAL A 267 1.71 -7.11 3.84
CA VAL A 267 1.92 -7.27 2.38
C VAL A 267 3.36 -7.40 1.92
N LEU A 268 4.34 -7.23 2.79
CA LEU A 268 5.74 -7.48 2.43
C LEU A 268 6.10 -8.98 2.43
N MET A 269 5.27 -9.83 3.05
CA MET A 269 5.58 -11.24 3.26
C MET A 269 5.93 -11.99 1.96
N PRO A 270 5.24 -11.81 0.81
CA PRO A 270 5.62 -12.48 -0.43
C PRO A 270 7.00 -12.07 -0.96
N MET A 271 7.40 -10.80 -0.81
CA MET A 271 8.74 -10.35 -1.16
C MET A 271 9.80 -10.95 -0.23
N LEU A 272 9.52 -11.01 1.08
CA LEU A 272 10.47 -11.48 2.09
C LEU A 272 10.70 -13.00 2.05
N THR A 273 9.67 -13.78 1.70
CA THR A 273 9.70 -15.25 1.74
C THR A 273 9.76 -15.91 0.38
N GLY A 274 9.40 -15.19 -0.70
CA GLY A 274 9.21 -15.74 -2.04
C GLY A 274 7.87 -16.46 -2.24
N ASN A 275 7.10 -16.70 -1.17
CA ASN A 275 5.82 -17.42 -1.24
C ASN A 275 4.69 -16.47 -1.66
N ARG A 276 3.73 -16.98 -2.46
CA ARG A 276 2.52 -16.26 -2.86
C ARG A 276 2.74 -14.98 -3.69
N ARG A 277 3.88 -14.82 -4.38
CA ARG A 277 4.13 -13.66 -5.26
C ARG A 277 3.08 -13.55 -6.36
N ALA A 278 2.72 -14.66 -7.01
CA ALA A 278 1.69 -14.70 -8.05
C ALA A 278 0.32 -14.17 -7.55
N HIS A 279 -0.02 -14.40 -6.28
CA HIS A 279 -1.24 -13.84 -5.67
C HIS A 279 -1.22 -12.30 -5.66
N HIS A 280 -0.07 -11.67 -5.40
CA HIS A 280 0.08 -10.22 -5.52
C HIS A 280 -0.17 -9.74 -6.95
N GLY A 281 0.42 -10.38 -7.95
CA GLY A 281 0.15 -10.07 -9.36
C GLY A 281 -1.33 -10.19 -9.72
N ASP A 282 -2.01 -11.24 -9.24
CA ASP A 282 -3.44 -11.45 -9.49
C ASP A 282 -4.30 -10.36 -8.82
N ILE A 283 -3.97 -9.95 -7.59
CA ILE A 283 -4.65 -8.83 -6.92
C ILE A 283 -4.44 -7.53 -7.71
N LEU A 284 -3.24 -7.26 -8.20
CA LEU A 284 -2.98 -6.04 -8.99
C LEU A 284 -3.71 -6.04 -10.34
N LYS A 285 -3.90 -7.20 -10.99
CA LYS A 285 -4.78 -7.32 -12.18
C LYS A 285 -6.23 -6.92 -11.87
N ILE A 286 -6.71 -7.24 -10.66
CA ILE A 286 -8.05 -6.82 -10.21
C ILE A 286 -8.05 -5.30 -9.98
N ALA A 287 -6.99 -4.73 -9.38
CA ALA A 287 -6.86 -3.29 -9.21
C ALA A 287 -6.92 -2.57 -10.57
N THR A 288 -6.18 -3.06 -11.57
CA THR A 288 -6.22 -2.54 -12.94
C THR A 288 -7.63 -2.47 -13.47
N ARG A 289 -8.40 -3.57 -13.39
CA ARG A 289 -9.79 -3.62 -13.84
C ARG A 289 -10.69 -2.63 -13.10
N LEU A 290 -10.59 -2.55 -11.76
CA LEU A 290 -11.42 -1.65 -10.97
C LEU A 290 -11.12 -0.18 -11.26
N VAL A 291 -9.87 0.18 -11.55
CA VAL A 291 -9.49 1.53 -12.00
C VAL A 291 -10.06 1.83 -13.38
N GLU A 292 -9.94 0.90 -14.33
CA GLU A 292 -10.51 1.06 -15.69
C GLU A 292 -12.04 1.16 -15.67
N GLU A 293 -12.71 0.49 -14.74
CA GLU A 293 -14.16 0.59 -14.49
C GLU A 293 -14.56 1.88 -13.75
N GLY A 294 -13.61 2.73 -13.31
CA GLY A 294 -13.87 3.95 -12.55
C GLY A 294 -14.30 3.71 -11.10
N LYS A 295 -14.14 2.48 -10.58
CA LYS A 295 -14.47 2.11 -9.21
C LYS A 295 -13.38 2.43 -8.19
N LEU A 296 -12.15 2.62 -8.67
CA LEU A 296 -11.00 3.04 -7.89
C LEU A 296 -10.33 4.23 -8.56
N ARG A 297 -9.93 5.20 -7.76
CA ARG A 297 -9.10 6.32 -8.18
C ARG A 297 -7.93 6.50 -7.21
N PRO A 298 -6.68 6.54 -7.68
CA PRO A 298 -5.57 6.94 -6.83
C PRO A 298 -5.64 8.44 -6.56
N LEU A 299 -5.07 8.86 -5.43
CA LEU A 299 -4.93 10.26 -5.07
C LEU A 299 -3.46 10.57 -4.85
N VAL A 300 -2.88 11.43 -5.68
CA VAL A 300 -1.45 11.73 -5.72
C VAL A 300 -1.20 13.17 -5.33
N ASP A 301 -0.19 13.40 -4.49
CA ASP A 301 0.29 14.73 -4.14
C ASP A 301 0.72 15.49 -5.41
N PRO A 302 0.26 16.73 -5.61
CA PRO A 302 0.57 17.48 -6.81
C PRO A 302 2.05 17.91 -6.91
N ARG A 303 2.82 17.81 -5.82
CA ARG A 303 4.26 18.10 -5.86
C ARG A 303 4.98 17.07 -6.72
N HIS A 304 5.98 17.52 -7.43
CA HIS A 304 6.89 16.71 -8.22
C HIS A 304 8.22 16.61 -7.48
N PHE A 305 8.59 15.40 -7.11
CA PHE A 305 9.89 15.08 -6.56
C PHE A 305 10.68 14.30 -7.61
N THR A 306 11.85 14.81 -7.97
CA THR A 306 12.78 14.07 -8.84
C THR A 306 13.50 12.99 -8.06
N LEU A 307 14.23 12.10 -8.74
CA LEU A 307 15.03 11.07 -8.09
C LEU A 307 15.99 11.68 -7.05
N ASP A 308 16.63 12.80 -7.37
CA ASP A 308 17.56 13.49 -6.45
C ASP A 308 16.86 14.10 -5.22
N GLN A 309 15.55 14.24 -5.23
CA GLN A 309 14.71 14.72 -4.13
C GLN A 309 14.02 13.58 -3.35
N ALA A 310 14.59 12.38 -3.40
CA ALA A 310 14.00 11.22 -2.72
C ALA A 310 13.92 11.38 -1.19
N ILE A 311 14.86 12.13 -0.58
CA ILE A 311 14.82 12.43 0.86
C ILE A 311 13.62 13.33 1.18
N GLU A 312 13.44 14.41 0.45
CA GLU A 312 12.32 15.35 0.62
C GLU A 312 10.96 14.63 0.42
N ALA A 313 10.92 13.69 -0.52
CA ALA A 313 9.73 12.86 -0.74
C ALA A 313 9.46 11.92 0.45
N HIS A 314 10.50 11.29 1.02
CA HIS A 314 10.40 10.46 2.21
C HIS A 314 9.97 11.29 3.43
N ASP A 315 10.57 12.46 3.62
CA ASP A 315 10.28 13.36 4.74
C ASP A 315 8.84 13.88 4.66
N ALA A 316 8.33 14.19 3.45
CA ALA A 316 6.94 14.60 3.25
C ALA A 316 5.92 13.53 3.68
N VAL A 317 6.28 12.25 3.60
CA VAL A 317 5.45 11.14 4.10
C VAL A 317 5.63 10.97 5.62
N GLN A 318 6.85 11.10 6.11
CA GLN A 318 7.21 10.93 7.52
C GLN A 318 6.59 12.00 8.42
N ASP A 319 6.70 13.27 8.03
CA ASP A 319 6.19 14.43 8.78
C ASP A 319 4.70 14.71 8.51
N ARG A 320 4.08 13.92 7.62
CA ARG A 320 2.69 14.05 7.21
C ARG A 320 2.36 15.43 6.60
N SER A 321 3.35 16.10 5.98
CA SER A 321 3.11 17.33 5.20
C SER A 321 2.40 17.01 3.87
N ALA A 322 2.44 15.75 3.43
CA ALA A 322 1.59 15.23 2.37
C ALA A 322 0.35 14.55 2.99
N ASN A 323 -0.83 15.07 2.69
CA ASN A 323 -2.10 14.46 3.13
C ASN A 323 -2.51 13.24 2.27
N ILE A 324 -1.81 13.00 1.17
CA ILE A 324 -2.08 12.01 0.15
C ILE A 324 -0.77 11.35 -0.30
N LYS A 325 -0.84 10.43 -1.25
CA LYS A 325 0.32 9.61 -1.66
C LYS A 325 1.35 10.41 -2.45
N VAL A 326 2.61 10.28 -2.06
CA VAL A 326 3.78 10.94 -2.68
C VAL A 326 4.39 10.02 -3.74
N VAL A 327 4.89 10.65 -4.82
CA VAL A 327 5.55 9.98 -5.94
C VAL A 327 6.87 10.67 -6.26
N ILE A 328 7.89 9.89 -6.54
CA ILE A 328 9.16 10.32 -7.10
C ILE A 328 9.14 10.05 -8.60
N ASP A 329 9.37 11.09 -9.41
CA ASP A 329 9.59 10.98 -10.84
C ASP A 329 11.04 10.52 -11.08
N VAL A 330 11.20 9.29 -11.62
CA VAL A 330 12.54 8.69 -11.80
C VAL A 330 13.14 9.10 -13.14
N ILE A 331 12.31 9.13 -14.21
CA ILE A 331 12.71 9.59 -15.56
C ILE A 331 11.58 10.41 -16.18
#